data_7b7f6950bd8185f9ed848d6d7e166e6d
#
_entry.id   7b7f6950bd8185f9ed848d6d7e166e6d
#
_cell.length_a   1.000
_cell.length_b   1.000
_cell.length_c   1.000
_cell.angle_alpha   90.00
_cell.angle_beta   90.00
_cell.angle_gamma   90.00
#
_symmetry.space_group_name_H-M   'P 1'
#
loop_
_entity.id
_entity.type
_entity.pdbx_description
1 polymer ?
#
loop_
_entity_poly.entity_id
_entity_poly.type
_entity_poly.pdbx_seq_one_letter_code
_entity_poly.pdbx_strand_id
1 'polypeptide(L)'
;MDKLCDLLDIRPGVTALIGGGGKTTLMYHLAREGLVCLGVPSAQGKLVSPGFEGWDALADYTLVEADGSAGKPFKGHEKHEPVLPPRRNTTILVLGADGFGRPISVAAHRPALYARLAGVPENRLVTPAIAARVAAREGFHDQVFVNQVDQEEERPLARQLAERLDCPVAAGSLRSGCWEKIK
;
A
#
# COMPACT_ATOMS: atom_id res chain seq x y z
N MET A 1 11.64 -4.06 19.00
CA MET A 1 10.87 -4.06 17.76
C MET A 1 11.22 -2.75 17.05
N ASP A 2 11.68 -2.83 15.82
CA ASP A 2 12.06 -1.63 15.07
C ASP A 2 10.84 -0.74 14.82
N LYS A 3 11.04 0.57 14.82
CA LYS A 3 9.97 1.49 14.47
C LYS A 3 9.56 1.27 13.03
N LEU A 4 8.28 1.43 12.74
CA LEU A 4 7.73 1.22 11.40
C LEU A 4 8.30 2.23 10.38
N CYS A 5 8.56 3.46 10.82
CA CYS A 5 9.20 4.47 9.98
C CYS A 5 10.65 4.09 9.59
N ASP A 6 11.40 3.48 10.52
CA ASP A 6 12.77 3.01 10.22
C ASP A 6 12.74 1.80 9.28
N LEU A 7 11.80 0.87 9.50
CA LEU A 7 11.61 -0.31 8.66
C LEU A 7 11.28 0.04 7.21
N LEU A 8 10.44 1.07 7.02
CA LEU A 8 10.00 1.56 5.72
C LEU A 8 10.89 2.69 5.18
N ASP A 9 12.06 2.94 5.79
CA ASP A 9 12.99 4.00 5.39
C ASP A 9 12.26 5.33 5.07
N ILE A 10 11.33 5.73 5.95
CA ILE A 10 10.60 6.98 5.79
C ILE A 10 11.54 8.14 6.07
N ARG A 11 11.82 8.93 5.04
CA ARG A 11 12.72 10.08 5.10
C ARG A 11 11.95 11.39 5.13
N PRO A 12 12.58 12.49 5.60
CA PRO A 12 12.00 13.82 5.48
C PRO A 12 11.54 14.11 4.04
N GLY A 13 10.36 14.70 3.91
CA GLY A 13 9.71 14.98 2.63
C GLY A 13 8.37 14.26 2.48
N VAL A 14 7.96 13.97 1.25
CA VAL A 14 6.64 13.44 0.94
C VAL A 14 6.70 11.95 0.62
N THR A 15 5.96 11.15 1.38
CA THR A 15 5.76 9.71 1.12
C THR A 15 4.32 9.46 0.68
N ALA A 16 4.14 8.89 -0.50
CA ALA A 16 2.85 8.49 -1.03
C ALA A 16 2.52 7.03 -0.68
N LEU A 17 1.29 6.77 -0.25
CA LEU A 17 0.75 5.44 0.00
C LEU A 17 -0.29 5.11 -1.07
N ILE A 18 -0.13 3.99 -1.76
CA ILE A 18 -1.01 3.52 -2.82
C ILE A 18 -1.44 2.07 -2.58
N GLY A 19 -2.43 1.59 -3.33
CA GLY A 19 -2.87 0.19 -3.30
C GLY A 19 -4.03 -0.08 -2.35
N GLY A 20 -4.09 -1.31 -1.83
CA GLY A 20 -5.13 -1.80 -0.92
C GLY A 20 -4.60 -2.07 0.49
N GLY A 21 -5.21 -3.02 1.21
CA GLY A 21 -4.60 -3.66 2.38
C GLY A 21 -4.38 -2.80 3.63
N GLY A 22 -4.99 -1.60 3.75
CA GLY A 22 -4.97 -0.82 5.00
C GLY A 22 -4.01 0.36 5.04
N LYS A 23 -3.90 1.15 3.95
CA LYS A 23 -3.13 2.40 3.90
C LYS A 23 -3.43 3.36 5.03
N THR A 24 -4.72 3.65 5.26
CA THR A 24 -5.16 4.55 6.33
C THR A 24 -4.66 4.06 7.70
N THR A 25 -4.71 2.74 7.95
CA THR A 25 -4.17 2.15 9.18
C THR A 25 -2.66 2.34 9.27
N LEU A 26 -1.93 2.14 8.18
CA LEU A 26 -0.49 2.39 8.11
C LEU A 26 -0.17 3.86 8.45
N MET A 27 -0.91 4.81 7.86
CA MET A 27 -0.75 6.24 8.18
C MET A 27 -0.93 6.53 9.67
N TYR A 28 -1.94 5.93 10.32
CA TYR A 28 -2.15 6.11 11.76
C TYR A 28 -1.01 5.53 12.61
N HIS A 29 -0.44 4.39 12.22
CA HIS A 29 0.72 3.84 12.93
C HIS A 29 1.95 4.75 12.79
N LEU A 30 2.25 5.20 11.57
CA LEU A 30 3.34 6.14 11.33
C LEU A 30 3.14 7.48 12.06
N ALA A 31 1.90 8.00 12.10
CA ALA A 31 1.57 9.22 12.81
C ALA A 31 1.84 9.10 14.33
N ARG A 32 1.62 7.93 14.94
CA ARG A 32 1.94 7.67 16.36
C ARG A 32 3.44 7.65 16.65
N GLU A 33 4.26 7.46 15.63
CA GLU A 33 5.73 7.52 15.74
C GLU A 33 6.29 8.93 15.60
N GLY A 34 5.43 9.95 15.54
CA GLY A 34 5.79 11.37 15.51
C GLY A 34 5.56 12.05 14.16
N LEU A 35 4.92 11.35 13.20
CA LEU A 35 4.53 11.93 11.92
C LEU A 35 3.14 12.57 12.02
N VAL A 36 2.93 13.67 11.30
CA VAL A 36 1.62 14.35 11.24
C VAL A 36 0.84 13.86 10.04
N CYS A 37 -0.40 13.44 10.28
CA CYS A 37 -1.36 13.10 9.22
C CYS A 37 -2.38 14.23 9.12
N LEU A 38 -2.48 14.87 7.94
CA LEU A 38 -3.42 15.96 7.67
C LEU A 38 -4.50 15.50 6.70
N GLY A 39 -5.75 15.83 7.03
CA GLY A 39 -6.89 15.60 6.15
C GLY A 39 -8.06 16.48 6.56
N VAL A 40 -8.87 16.87 5.58
CA VAL A 40 -10.11 17.61 5.81
C VAL A 40 -11.27 16.61 5.87
N PRO A 41 -12.12 16.61 6.92
CA PRO A 41 -13.29 15.77 6.96
C PRO A 41 -14.25 16.08 5.80
N SER A 42 -14.63 15.05 5.04
CA SER A 42 -15.67 15.16 4.01
C SER A 42 -17.05 14.90 4.61
N ALA A 43 -18.09 15.29 3.89
CA ALA A 43 -19.48 15.02 4.26
C ALA A 43 -19.81 13.52 4.41
N GLN A 44 -19.00 12.64 3.81
CA GLN A 44 -19.12 11.18 3.92
C GLN A 44 -18.26 10.58 5.05
N GLY A 45 -17.74 11.39 5.97
CA GLY A 45 -16.89 10.92 7.08
C GLY A 45 -15.51 10.43 6.68
N LYS A 46 -15.06 10.70 5.47
CA LYS A 46 -13.70 10.41 4.99
C LYS A 46 -12.82 11.63 5.08
N LEU A 47 -11.54 11.43 5.32
CA LEU A 47 -10.56 12.50 5.15
C LEU A 47 -10.29 12.68 3.66
N VAL A 48 -10.28 13.92 3.20
CA VAL A 48 -9.90 14.30 1.84
C VAL A 48 -8.66 15.20 1.91
N SER A 49 -7.86 15.18 0.85
CA SER A 49 -6.68 16.03 0.79
C SER A 49 -7.09 17.51 0.81
N PRO A 50 -6.43 18.33 1.63
CA PRO A 50 -6.61 19.79 1.57
C PRO A 50 -5.89 20.44 0.37
N GLY A 51 -5.31 19.65 -0.52
CA GLY A 51 -4.42 20.08 -1.59
C GLY A 51 -2.95 19.78 -1.25
N PHE A 52 -2.06 19.80 -2.25
CA PHE A 52 -0.63 19.51 -2.05
C PHE A 52 0.25 20.78 -1.93
N GLU A 53 -0.30 21.94 -2.24
CA GLU A 53 0.48 23.18 -2.32
C GLU A 53 0.88 23.67 -0.93
N GLY A 54 2.19 23.63 -0.65
CA GLY A 54 2.80 24.22 0.53
C GLY A 54 2.79 23.37 1.81
N TRP A 55 2.16 22.19 1.82
CA TRP A 55 2.14 21.33 3.02
C TRP A 55 3.50 20.68 3.31
N ASP A 56 4.23 20.33 2.25
CA ASP A 56 5.59 19.82 2.31
C ASP A 56 6.61 20.83 2.88
N ALA A 57 6.26 22.12 2.90
CA ALA A 57 7.06 23.17 3.53
C ALA A 57 6.74 23.39 5.02
N LEU A 58 5.64 22.81 5.51
CA LEU A 58 5.16 23.00 6.89
C LEU A 58 5.51 21.85 7.83
N ALA A 59 5.95 20.71 7.31
CA ALA A 59 6.28 19.53 8.08
C ALA A 59 7.50 18.81 7.50
N ASP A 60 8.36 18.28 8.38
CA ASP A 60 9.51 17.47 7.94
C ASP A 60 9.08 16.19 7.23
N TYR A 61 7.92 15.65 7.60
CA TYR A 61 7.35 14.42 7.02
C TYR A 61 5.89 14.64 6.63
N THR A 62 5.57 14.34 5.39
CA THR A 62 4.20 14.39 4.85
C THR A 62 3.80 13.03 4.29
N LEU A 63 2.76 12.42 4.85
CA LEU A 63 2.18 11.17 4.33
C LEU A 63 0.92 11.48 3.52
N VAL A 64 0.82 10.90 2.33
CA VAL A 64 -0.30 11.11 1.41
C VAL A 64 -0.92 9.78 1.02
N GLU A 65 -2.21 9.59 1.33
CA GLU A 65 -2.99 8.49 0.74
C GLU A 65 -3.41 8.90 -0.68
N ALA A 66 -2.70 8.38 -1.68
CA ALA A 66 -2.81 8.85 -3.07
C ALA A 66 -3.91 8.15 -3.89
N ASP A 67 -4.60 7.17 -3.31
CA ASP A 67 -5.70 6.46 -3.95
C ASP A 67 -6.67 5.82 -2.94
N GLY A 68 -7.89 5.47 -3.40
CA GLY A 68 -8.86 4.67 -2.64
C GLY A 68 -8.94 3.24 -3.15
N SER A 69 -9.13 2.25 -2.28
CA SER A 69 -9.26 0.83 -2.62
C SER A 69 -10.59 0.19 -2.23
N ALA A 70 -11.55 0.97 -1.73
CA ALA A 70 -12.85 0.48 -1.24
C ALA A 70 -12.72 -0.70 -0.24
N GLY A 71 -11.69 -0.67 0.62
CA GLY A 71 -11.44 -1.72 1.60
C GLY A 71 -10.91 -3.04 1.03
N LYS A 72 -10.57 -3.10 -0.26
CA LYS A 72 -10.04 -4.32 -0.88
C LYS A 72 -8.53 -4.46 -0.64
N PRO A 73 -8.02 -5.71 -0.48
CA PRO A 73 -6.59 -5.95 -0.28
C PRO A 73 -5.71 -5.65 -1.48
N PHE A 74 -6.24 -5.73 -2.70
CA PHE A 74 -5.54 -5.40 -3.94
C PHE A 74 -6.30 -4.35 -4.75
N LYS A 75 -5.58 -3.71 -5.69
CA LYS A 75 -6.17 -2.69 -6.56
C LYS A 75 -5.49 -2.68 -7.93
N GLY A 76 -6.29 -2.45 -9.00
CA GLY A 76 -5.82 -2.00 -10.30
C GLY A 76 -6.03 -0.49 -10.42
N HIS A 77 -5.00 0.25 -10.83
CA HIS A 77 -5.06 1.71 -10.97
C HIS A 77 -5.50 2.11 -12.37
N GLU A 78 -6.52 2.99 -12.44
CA GLU A 78 -6.93 3.64 -13.68
C GLU A 78 -5.91 4.72 -14.08
N LYS A 79 -6.01 5.23 -15.32
CA LYS A 79 -5.08 6.23 -15.86
C LYS A 79 -4.99 7.53 -15.05
N HIS A 80 -6.02 7.85 -14.28
CA HIS A 80 -6.08 9.04 -13.41
C HIS A 80 -5.65 8.75 -11.98
N GLU A 81 -5.22 7.53 -11.69
CA GLU A 81 -4.74 7.06 -10.38
C GLU A 81 -3.40 6.31 -10.51
N PRO A 82 -2.62 6.30 -9.45
CA PRO A 82 -2.76 7.09 -8.23
C PRO A 82 -2.49 8.58 -8.47
N VAL A 83 -3.06 9.47 -7.63
CA VAL A 83 -2.77 10.91 -7.67
C VAL A 83 -1.49 11.15 -6.87
N LEU A 84 -0.36 10.92 -7.52
CA LEU A 84 0.93 11.01 -6.88
C LEU A 84 1.40 12.47 -6.73
N PRO A 85 1.82 12.89 -5.51
CA PRO A 85 2.40 14.22 -5.31
C PRO A 85 3.64 14.43 -6.20
N PRO A 86 3.78 15.59 -6.85
CA PRO A 86 4.88 15.83 -7.81
C PRO A 86 6.27 15.82 -7.16
N ARG A 87 6.37 16.16 -5.87
CA ARG A 87 7.63 16.20 -5.09
C ARG A 87 7.79 15.04 -4.11
N ARG A 88 7.13 13.91 -4.38
CA ARG A 88 7.28 12.75 -3.49
C ARG A 88 8.69 12.18 -3.53
N ASN A 89 9.17 11.78 -2.38
CA ASN A 89 10.45 11.08 -2.20
C ASN A 89 10.30 9.58 -2.43
N THR A 90 9.18 9.02 -1.95
CA THR A 90 8.94 7.57 -1.93
C THR A 90 7.46 7.27 -2.14
N THR A 91 7.20 6.17 -2.83
CA THR A 91 5.85 5.60 -2.98
C THR A 91 5.83 4.20 -2.39
N ILE A 92 4.97 3.96 -1.41
CA ILE A 92 4.77 2.65 -0.79
C ILE A 92 3.48 2.03 -1.32
N LEU A 93 3.61 0.88 -1.97
CA LEU A 93 2.46 0.04 -2.33
C LEU A 93 2.07 -0.81 -1.13
N VAL A 94 0.85 -0.63 -0.64
CA VAL A 94 0.29 -1.42 0.45
C VAL A 94 -0.59 -2.53 -0.12
N LEU A 95 -0.34 -3.78 0.27
CA LEU A 95 -1.10 -4.95 -0.14
C LEU A 95 -1.62 -5.69 1.10
N GLY A 96 -2.79 -6.34 1.00
CA GLY A 96 -3.33 -7.15 2.08
C GLY A 96 -3.07 -8.64 1.84
N ALA A 97 -2.39 -9.31 2.78
CA ALA A 97 -2.12 -10.74 2.70
C ALA A 97 -3.40 -11.60 2.73
N ASP A 98 -4.45 -11.12 3.41
CA ASP A 98 -5.76 -11.76 3.47
C ASP A 98 -6.46 -11.90 2.11
N GLY A 99 -5.97 -11.21 1.09
CA GLY A 99 -6.45 -11.33 -0.30
C GLY A 99 -5.82 -12.47 -1.08
N PHE A 100 -4.70 -13.04 -0.65
CA PHE A 100 -4.13 -14.20 -1.32
C PHE A 100 -5.05 -15.41 -1.21
N GLY A 101 -5.11 -16.22 -2.26
CA GLY A 101 -5.99 -17.38 -2.34
C GLY A 101 -7.46 -17.04 -2.61
N ARG A 102 -7.84 -15.75 -2.70
CA ARG A 102 -9.19 -15.31 -3.08
C ARG A 102 -9.28 -15.00 -4.57
N PRO A 103 -10.45 -15.17 -5.21
CA PRO A 103 -10.65 -14.73 -6.60
C PRO A 103 -10.37 -13.23 -6.76
N ILE A 104 -9.79 -12.82 -7.90
CA ILE A 104 -9.55 -11.41 -8.22
C ILE A 104 -10.84 -10.58 -8.11
N SER A 105 -11.97 -11.13 -8.56
CA SER A 105 -13.29 -10.49 -8.47
C SER A 105 -13.71 -10.12 -7.05
N VAL A 106 -13.18 -10.81 -6.04
CA VAL A 106 -13.46 -10.57 -4.62
C VAL A 106 -12.38 -9.71 -3.96
N ALA A 107 -11.11 -10.01 -4.25
CA ALA A 107 -9.96 -9.45 -3.56
C ALA A 107 -9.48 -8.11 -4.12
N ALA A 108 -9.82 -7.78 -5.36
CA ALA A 108 -9.31 -6.55 -5.99
C ALA A 108 -10.36 -5.45 -6.14
N HIS A 109 -9.96 -4.21 -5.88
CA HIS A 109 -10.68 -3.04 -6.37
C HIS A 109 -10.42 -2.90 -7.86
N ARG A 110 -11.48 -2.74 -8.68
CA ARG A 110 -11.46 -2.83 -10.14
C ARG A 110 -10.95 -4.17 -10.67
N PRO A 111 -11.66 -5.27 -10.38
CA PRO A 111 -11.18 -6.62 -10.66
C PRO A 111 -10.89 -6.86 -12.14
N ALA A 112 -11.69 -6.31 -13.07
CA ALA A 112 -11.46 -6.45 -14.51
C ALA A 112 -10.13 -5.82 -14.95
N LEU A 113 -9.78 -4.66 -14.39
CA LEU A 113 -8.51 -3.99 -14.66
C LEU A 113 -7.33 -4.79 -14.07
N TYR A 114 -7.47 -5.23 -12.81
CA TYR A 114 -6.45 -6.03 -12.13
C TYR A 114 -6.20 -7.35 -12.89
N ALA A 115 -7.26 -8.04 -13.30
CA ALA A 115 -7.17 -9.27 -14.09
C ALA A 115 -6.48 -9.06 -15.45
N ARG A 116 -6.81 -7.96 -16.14
CA ARG A 116 -6.14 -7.55 -17.39
C ARG A 116 -4.65 -7.29 -17.17
N LEU A 117 -4.28 -6.56 -16.13
CA LEU A 117 -2.89 -6.32 -15.75
C LEU A 117 -2.18 -7.62 -15.38
N ALA A 118 -2.86 -8.53 -14.71
CA ALA A 118 -2.33 -9.85 -14.38
C ALA A 118 -2.23 -10.79 -15.60
N GLY A 119 -2.98 -10.55 -16.67
CA GLY A 119 -3.08 -11.44 -17.84
C GLY A 119 -3.81 -12.75 -17.54
N VAL A 120 -4.83 -12.70 -16.68
CA VAL A 120 -5.63 -13.86 -16.23
C VAL A 120 -7.11 -13.45 -16.09
N PRO A 121 -8.07 -14.40 -16.08
CA PRO A 121 -9.47 -14.08 -15.85
C PRO A 121 -9.74 -13.68 -14.38
N GLU A 122 -10.84 -12.95 -14.15
CA GLU A 122 -11.23 -12.42 -12.83
C GLU A 122 -11.52 -13.48 -11.75
N ASN A 123 -11.88 -14.70 -12.16
CA ASN A 123 -12.10 -15.83 -11.25
C ASN A 123 -10.79 -16.49 -10.79
N ARG A 124 -9.63 -16.11 -11.37
CA ARG A 124 -8.33 -16.63 -10.92
C ARG A 124 -8.06 -16.19 -9.50
N LEU A 125 -7.55 -17.11 -8.69
CA LEU A 125 -7.11 -16.80 -7.33
C LEU A 125 -5.86 -15.92 -7.36
N VAL A 126 -5.83 -14.89 -6.52
CA VAL A 126 -4.66 -14.03 -6.38
C VAL A 126 -3.54 -14.83 -5.72
N THR A 127 -2.41 -14.89 -6.39
CA THR A 127 -1.17 -15.49 -5.88
C THR A 127 -0.08 -14.41 -5.76
N PRO A 128 1.00 -14.65 -4.98
CA PRO A 128 2.14 -13.75 -4.94
C PRO A 128 2.69 -13.41 -6.33
N ALA A 129 2.72 -14.38 -7.25
CA ALA A 129 3.17 -14.17 -8.63
C ALA A 129 2.24 -13.24 -9.42
N ILE A 130 0.93 -13.33 -9.22
CA ILE A 130 -0.06 -12.43 -9.83
C ILE A 130 0.10 -11.01 -9.28
N ALA A 131 0.19 -10.87 -7.95
CA ALA A 131 0.34 -9.57 -7.30
C ALA A 131 1.65 -8.88 -7.71
N ALA A 132 2.77 -9.60 -7.74
CA ALA A 132 4.05 -9.08 -8.22
C ALA A 132 3.99 -8.63 -9.68
N ARG A 133 3.32 -9.40 -10.55
CA ARG A 133 3.16 -9.05 -11.96
C ARG A 133 2.36 -7.76 -12.15
N VAL A 134 1.29 -7.58 -11.39
CA VAL A 134 0.48 -6.34 -11.44
C VAL A 134 1.31 -5.17 -10.94
N ALA A 135 1.96 -5.29 -9.79
CA ALA A 135 2.81 -4.25 -9.23
C ALA A 135 3.92 -3.82 -10.20
N ALA A 136 4.62 -4.79 -10.81
CA ALA A 136 5.67 -4.52 -11.80
C ALA A 136 5.14 -3.84 -13.08
N ARG A 137 3.94 -4.22 -13.55
CA ARG A 137 3.34 -3.60 -14.74
C ARG A 137 2.85 -2.19 -14.52
N GLU A 138 2.41 -1.89 -13.32
CA GLU A 138 2.01 -0.53 -12.94
C GLU A 138 3.21 0.38 -12.66
N GLY A 139 4.24 -0.14 -12.00
CA GLY A 139 5.52 0.54 -11.82
C GLY A 139 5.47 1.83 -10.99
N PHE A 140 4.47 1.99 -10.12
CA PHE A 140 4.28 3.21 -9.33
C PHE A 140 5.02 3.23 -8.00
N HIS A 141 5.52 2.09 -7.54
CA HIS A 141 6.06 1.91 -6.19
C HIS A 141 7.59 1.86 -6.16
N ASP A 142 8.15 2.39 -5.10
CA ASP A 142 9.57 2.29 -4.74
C ASP A 142 9.80 1.16 -3.73
N GLN A 143 8.78 0.84 -2.91
CA GLN A 143 8.80 -0.25 -1.95
C GLN A 143 7.39 -0.81 -1.69
N VAL A 144 7.31 -1.98 -1.08
CA VAL A 144 6.05 -2.67 -0.80
C VAL A 144 5.92 -2.98 0.70
N PHE A 145 4.74 -2.74 1.25
CA PHE A 145 4.34 -3.21 2.57
C PHE A 145 3.18 -4.20 2.46
N VAL A 146 3.41 -5.45 2.87
CA VAL A 146 2.38 -6.49 2.93
C VAL A 146 1.78 -6.49 4.33
N ASN A 147 0.61 -5.90 4.47
CA ASN A 147 -0.15 -5.87 5.71
C ASN A 147 -1.04 -7.12 5.86
N GLN A 148 -1.67 -7.26 7.03
CA GLN A 148 -2.61 -8.36 7.32
C GLN A 148 -1.94 -9.74 7.28
N VAL A 149 -0.66 -9.80 7.67
CA VAL A 149 0.05 -11.05 7.93
C VAL A 149 -0.28 -11.45 9.37
N ASP A 150 -1.52 -11.86 9.59
CA ASP A 150 -2.08 -12.16 10.90
C ASP A 150 -1.90 -13.65 11.28
N GLN A 151 -1.72 -14.53 10.27
CA GLN A 151 -1.54 -15.96 10.44
C GLN A 151 -0.19 -16.43 9.89
N GLU A 152 0.31 -17.55 10.40
CA GLU A 152 1.61 -18.11 9.97
C GLU A 152 1.64 -18.49 8.49
N GLU A 153 0.50 -18.88 7.92
CA GLU A 153 0.35 -19.26 6.51
C GLU A 153 0.54 -18.09 5.53
N GLU A 154 0.39 -16.84 6.00
CA GLU A 154 0.52 -15.64 5.19
C GLU A 154 1.99 -15.19 5.04
N ARG A 155 2.85 -15.54 6.00
CA ARG A 155 4.29 -15.20 5.95
C ARG A 155 5.01 -15.79 4.73
N PRO A 156 4.84 -17.08 4.38
CA PRO A 156 5.42 -17.63 3.16
C PRO A 156 4.93 -16.92 1.89
N LEU A 157 3.66 -16.47 1.86
CA LEU A 157 3.11 -15.75 0.72
C LEU A 157 3.74 -14.36 0.55
N ALA A 158 3.96 -13.64 1.66
CA ALA A 158 4.67 -12.37 1.63
C ALA A 158 6.13 -12.54 1.16
N ARG A 159 6.82 -13.58 1.60
CA ARG A 159 8.19 -13.91 1.15
C ARG A 159 8.23 -14.27 -0.34
N GLN A 160 7.29 -15.09 -0.82
CA GLN A 160 7.17 -15.43 -2.24
C GLN A 160 6.90 -14.20 -3.11
N LEU A 161 6.15 -13.21 -2.60
CA LEU A 161 5.96 -11.92 -3.26
C LEU A 161 7.28 -11.16 -3.34
N ALA A 162 8.00 -11.04 -2.22
CA ALA A 162 9.27 -10.32 -2.12
C ALA A 162 10.35 -10.88 -3.06
N GLU A 163 10.40 -12.20 -3.25
CA GLU A 163 11.31 -12.87 -4.20
C GLU A 163 11.10 -12.43 -5.66
N ARG A 164 9.90 -11.93 -5.99
CA ARG A 164 9.47 -11.55 -7.35
C ARG A 164 9.49 -10.05 -7.63
N LEU A 165 9.85 -9.26 -6.65
CA LEU A 165 9.93 -7.80 -6.74
C LEU A 165 11.39 -7.36 -6.64
N ASP A 166 11.76 -6.32 -7.38
CA ASP A 166 13.11 -5.75 -7.37
C ASP A 166 13.24 -4.52 -6.44
N CYS A 167 12.36 -4.42 -5.45
CA CYS A 167 12.32 -3.33 -4.49
C CYS A 167 12.33 -3.87 -3.05
N PRO A 168 12.60 -3.02 -2.04
CA PRO A 168 12.44 -3.37 -0.63
C PRO A 168 11.02 -3.82 -0.31
N VAL A 169 10.89 -4.87 0.50
CA VAL A 169 9.60 -5.41 0.96
C VAL A 169 9.65 -5.60 2.47
N ALA A 170 8.66 -5.03 3.14
CA ALA A 170 8.36 -5.30 4.53
C ALA A 170 6.98 -5.97 4.64
N ALA A 171 6.77 -6.75 5.68
CA ALA A 171 5.48 -7.39 5.94
C ALA A 171 5.16 -7.46 7.42
N GLY A 172 3.87 -7.54 7.73
CA GLY A 172 3.42 -7.68 9.10
C GLY A 172 1.92 -7.46 9.28
N SER A 173 1.52 -7.37 10.54
CA SER A 173 0.16 -7.07 10.94
C SER A 173 0.13 -5.73 11.69
N LEU A 174 -0.45 -4.72 11.06
CA LEU A 174 -0.70 -3.44 11.72
C LEU A 174 -1.66 -3.60 12.90
N ARG A 175 -2.54 -4.60 12.87
CA ARG A 175 -3.47 -4.88 13.96
C ARG A 175 -2.76 -5.39 15.21
N SER A 176 -1.79 -6.29 15.06
CA SER A 176 -1.01 -6.85 16.18
C SER A 176 0.22 -6.00 16.54
N GLY A 177 0.58 -5.03 15.69
CA GLY A 177 1.77 -4.21 15.86
C GLY A 177 3.08 -4.96 15.60
N CYS A 178 3.06 -6.04 14.82
CA CYS A 178 4.22 -6.86 14.49
C CYS A 178 4.57 -6.77 13.01
N TRP A 179 5.82 -6.47 12.69
CA TRP A 179 6.33 -6.35 11.32
C TRP A 179 7.80 -6.69 11.24
N GLU A 180 8.23 -7.09 10.04
CA GLU A 180 9.62 -7.42 9.73
C GLU A 180 9.99 -6.94 8.32
N LYS A 181 11.27 -6.66 8.08
CA LYS A 181 11.82 -6.48 6.74
C LYS A 181 12.06 -7.86 6.13
N ILE A 182 11.58 -8.07 4.90
CA ILE A 182 11.73 -9.35 4.19
C ILE A 182 12.84 -9.24 3.14
N LYS A 183 12.94 -8.07 2.49
CA LYS A 183 13.92 -7.79 1.44
C LYS A 183 14.44 -6.36 1.53
#